data_f4b635962a530bff5476fdf946f4d7ce
#
_entry.id   f4b635962a530bff5476fdf946f4d7ce
#
_cell.length_a   1.000
_cell.length_b   1.000
_cell.length_c   1.000
_cell.angle_alpha   90.00
_cell.angle_beta   90.00
_cell.angle_gamma   90.00
#
_symmetry.space_group_name_H-M   'P 1'
#
loop_
_entity.id
_entity.type
_entity.pdbx_description
1 polymer ?
#
loop_
_entity_poly.entity_id
_entity_poly.type
_entity_poly.pdbx_seq_one_letter_code
_entity_poly.pdbx_strand_id
1 'polypeptide(L)'
;FVMLLGTTFPLVVEALNRGTLSIGEPYFERMSGPIGLGLLALMAVAPVLPWRNAAPELLSRRLLWPAWSGAAALVIALVLGARGLMPLVAIGLAGFAGGTAVRHLILAVRRHGVSGLFGRSSGGMVVHLGLVVVALAFTVSSAYASNGQFTMSEGDTVELAGHTLTYEGVVQRDLPQGLEYTMAVRIDDQVYEPK
;
A
#
# COMPACT_ATOMS: atom_id res chain seq x y z
N PHE A 1 13.05 -10.50 5.25
CA PHE A 1 13.15 -11.09 6.59
C PHE A 1 11.80 -11.14 7.31
N VAL A 2 11.08 -10.02 7.41
CA VAL A 2 9.75 -9.95 8.08
C VAL A 2 8.72 -10.90 7.47
N MET A 3 8.62 -10.94 6.15
CA MET A 3 7.73 -11.87 5.43
C MET A 3 8.10 -13.33 5.71
N LEU A 4 9.37 -13.66 5.60
CA LEU A 4 9.86 -15.02 5.88
C LEU A 4 9.58 -15.42 7.33
N LEU A 5 9.79 -14.53 8.28
CA LEU A 5 9.53 -14.80 9.70
C LEU A 5 8.04 -14.97 9.96
N GLY A 6 7.18 -14.12 9.39
CA GLY A 6 5.73 -14.23 9.50
C GLY A 6 5.15 -15.50 8.89
N THR A 7 5.75 -16.02 7.82
CA THR A 7 5.29 -17.27 7.18
C THR A 7 5.84 -18.53 7.82
N THR A 8 7.07 -18.50 8.34
CA THR A 8 7.71 -19.69 8.94
C THR A 8 7.42 -19.85 10.43
N PHE A 9 7.15 -18.76 11.15
CA PHE A 9 6.92 -18.80 12.60
C PHE A 9 5.74 -19.70 13.00
N PRO A 10 4.55 -19.65 12.34
CA PRO A 10 3.47 -20.59 12.63
C PRO A 10 3.86 -22.04 12.48
N LEU A 11 4.61 -22.38 11.42
CA LEU A 11 5.09 -23.74 11.18
C LEU A 11 6.01 -24.25 12.30
N VAL A 12 6.87 -23.37 12.81
CA VAL A 12 7.76 -23.72 13.93
C VAL A 12 6.96 -23.93 15.22
N VAL A 13 5.95 -23.09 15.49
CA VAL A 13 5.09 -23.24 16.67
C VAL A 13 4.28 -24.54 16.61
N GLU A 14 3.75 -24.86 15.45
CA GLU A 14 3.01 -26.12 15.21
C GLU A 14 3.91 -27.34 15.35
N ALA A 15 5.12 -27.31 14.78
CA ALA A 15 6.11 -28.37 14.90
C ALA A 15 6.55 -28.63 16.36
N LEU A 16 6.47 -27.61 17.22
CA LEU A 16 6.75 -27.71 18.66
C LEU A 16 5.52 -28.13 19.48
N ASN A 17 4.43 -28.56 18.85
CA ASN A 17 3.16 -28.94 19.48
C ASN A 17 2.60 -27.88 20.46
N ARG A 18 2.84 -26.61 20.21
CA ARG A 18 2.33 -25.50 21.05
C ARG A 18 1.01 -24.89 20.56
N GLY A 19 0.26 -25.63 19.74
CA GLY A 19 -1.02 -25.20 19.16
C GLY A 19 -0.87 -24.58 17.78
N THR A 20 -1.99 -24.35 17.11
CA THR A 20 -2.06 -23.67 15.81
C THR A 20 -2.07 -22.16 16.02
N LEU A 21 -1.02 -21.49 15.53
CA LEU A 21 -0.95 -20.03 15.53
C LEU A 21 -1.17 -19.53 14.09
N SER A 22 -2.21 -18.74 13.89
CA SER A 22 -2.41 -18.05 12.61
C SER A 22 -1.87 -16.62 12.70
N ILE A 23 -0.85 -16.32 11.91
CA ILE A 23 -0.39 -14.94 11.72
C ILE A 23 -1.19 -14.35 10.57
N GLY A 24 -2.16 -13.52 10.90
CA GLY A 24 -3.08 -12.93 9.95
C GLY A 24 -2.57 -11.61 9.33
N GLU A 25 -3.40 -11.05 8.46
CA GLU A 25 -3.22 -9.76 7.77
C GLU A 25 -2.71 -8.63 8.68
N PRO A 26 -3.21 -8.44 9.92
CA PRO A 26 -2.78 -7.35 10.79
C PRO A 26 -1.28 -7.32 11.12
N TYR A 27 -0.64 -8.49 11.17
CA TYR A 27 0.82 -8.57 11.38
C TYR A 27 1.58 -8.03 10.18
N PHE A 28 1.19 -8.47 8.98
CA PHE A 28 1.84 -8.04 7.75
C PHE A 28 1.64 -6.55 7.49
N GLU A 29 0.47 -6.02 7.73
CA GLU A 29 0.18 -4.59 7.62
C GLU A 29 1.02 -3.74 8.57
N ARG A 30 1.09 -4.12 9.86
CA ARG A 30 1.87 -3.38 10.87
C ARG A 30 3.36 -3.38 10.58
N MET A 31 3.89 -4.45 10.00
CA MET A 31 5.33 -4.56 9.72
C MET A 31 5.69 -4.02 8.34
N SER A 32 4.88 -4.26 7.32
CA SER A 32 5.17 -3.85 5.94
C SER A 32 4.97 -2.34 5.73
N GLY A 33 4.00 -1.73 6.40
CA GLY A 33 3.71 -0.30 6.29
C GLY A 33 4.93 0.58 6.59
N PRO A 34 5.52 0.52 7.80
CA PRO A 34 6.70 1.31 8.15
C PRO A 34 7.92 1.02 7.26
N ILE A 35 8.12 -0.24 6.87
CA ILE A 35 9.21 -0.63 5.97
C ILE A 35 9.01 -0.03 4.59
N GLY A 36 7.79 -0.13 4.04
CA GLY A 36 7.43 0.47 2.75
C GLY A 36 7.61 1.99 2.75
N LEU A 37 7.18 2.67 3.81
CA LEU A 37 7.40 4.12 3.98
C LEU A 37 8.90 4.46 4.06
N GLY A 38 9.69 3.67 4.79
CA GLY A 38 11.14 3.85 4.86
C GLY A 38 11.82 3.70 3.50
N LEU A 39 11.45 2.69 2.73
CA LEU A 39 11.95 2.49 1.37
C LEU A 39 11.51 3.64 0.44
N LEU A 40 10.27 4.08 0.54
CA LEU A 40 9.75 5.21 -0.24
C LEU A 40 10.48 6.50 0.11
N ALA A 41 10.78 6.74 1.39
CA ALA A 41 11.56 7.88 1.85
C ALA A 41 13.00 7.83 1.30
N LEU A 42 13.66 6.69 1.36
CA LEU A 42 14.99 6.50 0.78
C LEU A 42 14.97 6.74 -0.74
N MET A 43 13.98 6.20 -1.44
CA MET A 43 13.79 6.41 -2.87
C MET A 43 13.53 7.87 -3.22
N ALA A 44 12.82 8.60 -2.36
CA ALA A 44 12.55 10.02 -2.53
C ALA A 44 13.81 10.87 -2.37
N VAL A 45 14.65 10.57 -1.37
CA VAL A 45 15.80 11.40 -0.97
C VAL A 45 17.08 11.03 -1.72
N ALA A 46 17.35 9.75 -1.94
CA ALA A 46 18.60 9.28 -2.52
C ALA A 46 19.00 9.93 -3.86
N PRO A 47 18.08 10.14 -4.83
CA PRO A 47 18.43 10.78 -6.10
C PRO A 47 18.78 12.27 -6.00
N VAL A 48 18.38 12.92 -4.91
CA VAL A 48 18.61 14.34 -4.68
C VAL A 48 19.94 14.58 -3.98
N LEU A 49 20.38 13.59 -3.18
CA LEU A 49 21.64 13.70 -2.45
C LEU A 49 22.84 13.65 -3.40
N PRO A 50 23.76 14.62 -3.30
CA PRO A 50 24.99 14.59 -4.06
C PRO A 50 25.94 13.52 -3.48
N TRP A 51 26.64 12.82 -4.37
CA TRP A 51 27.59 11.76 -4.00
C TRP A 51 28.85 12.26 -3.26
N ARG A 52 29.10 13.58 -3.27
CA ARG A 52 30.20 14.26 -2.58
C ARG A 52 29.72 15.59 -2.02
N ASN A 53 30.52 16.24 -1.18
CA ASN A 53 30.25 17.50 -0.47
C ASN A 53 29.39 18.47 -1.31
N ALA A 54 28.16 18.67 -0.90
CA ALA A 54 27.30 19.67 -1.48
C ALA A 54 27.23 20.88 -0.57
N ALA A 55 27.39 22.06 -1.16
CA ALA A 55 27.06 23.30 -0.48
C ALA A 55 25.57 23.28 -0.10
N PRO A 56 25.19 23.71 1.12
CA PRO A 56 23.80 23.73 1.59
C PRO A 56 22.83 24.45 0.64
N GLU A 57 23.33 25.49 -0.04
CA GLU A 57 22.56 26.27 -1.00
C GLU A 57 22.18 25.47 -2.24
N LEU A 58 23.04 24.55 -2.66
CA LEU A 58 22.78 23.69 -3.82
C LEU A 58 21.74 22.61 -3.48
N LEU A 59 21.78 22.11 -2.26
CA LEU A 59 20.85 21.12 -1.74
C LEU A 59 19.44 21.70 -1.61
N SER A 60 19.31 22.90 -1.04
CA SER A 60 18.03 23.58 -0.90
C SER A 60 17.33 23.80 -2.25
N ARG A 61 18.06 24.28 -3.26
CA ARG A 61 17.52 24.48 -4.62
C ARG A 61 17.11 23.17 -5.30
N ARG A 62 17.79 22.06 -5.01
CA ARG A 62 17.43 20.75 -5.57
C ARG A 62 16.21 20.13 -4.88
N LEU A 63 16.02 20.40 -3.58
CA LEU A 63 14.92 19.90 -2.79
C LEU A 63 13.62 20.69 -2.98
N LEU A 64 13.71 21.98 -3.34
CA LEU A 64 12.53 22.84 -3.47
C LEU A 64 11.47 22.29 -4.42
N TRP A 65 11.85 21.89 -5.61
CA TRP A 65 10.89 21.36 -6.59
C TRP A 65 10.21 20.07 -6.12
N PRO A 66 10.95 19.05 -5.67
CA PRO A 66 10.35 17.86 -5.06
C PRO A 66 9.48 18.17 -3.84
N ALA A 67 9.89 19.12 -2.99
CA ALA A 67 9.12 19.53 -1.82
C ALA A 67 7.76 20.13 -2.21
N TRP A 68 7.74 21.00 -3.23
CA TRP A 68 6.49 21.56 -3.75
C TRP A 68 5.59 20.47 -4.37
N SER A 69 6.15 19.49 -5.09
CA SER A 69 5.35 18.38 -5.63
C SER A 69 4.79 17.48 -4.52
N GLY A 70 5.56 17.25 -3.46
CA GLY A 70 5.08 16.53 -2.27
C GLY A 70 3.96 17.30 -1.55
N ALA A 71 4.16 18.61 -1.35
CA ALA A 71 3.15 19.47 -0.73
C ALA A 71 1.86 19.54 -1.57
N ALA A 72 1.98 19.67 -2.90
CA ALA A 72 0.84 19.66 -3.80
C ALA A 72 0.07 18.32 -3.73
N ALA A 73 0.79 17.19 -3.71
CA ALA A 73 0.19 15.87 -3.56
C ALA A 73 -0.57 15.73 -2.24
N LEU A 74 -0.01 16.25 -1.13
CA LEU A 74 -0.68 16.28 0.18
C LEU A 74 -1.95 17.13 0.16
N VAL A 75 -1.89 18.33 -0.43
CA VAL A 75 -3.07 19.21 -0.53
C VAL A 75 -4.18 18.51 -1.35
N ILE A 76 -3.83 17.92 -2.49
CA ILE A 76 -4.79 17.18 -3.31
C ILE A 76 -5.41 16.02 -2.51
N ALA A 77 -4.59 15.25 -1.80
CA ALA A 77 -5.07 14.13 -0.98
C ALA A 77 -6.05 14.58 0.11
N LEU A 78 -5.75 15.69 0.80
CA LEU A 78 -6.61 16.26 1.83
C LEU A 78 -7.95 16.76 1.25
N VAL A 79 -7.92 17.42 0.08
CA VAL A 79 -9.14 17.88 -0.61
C VAL A 79 -10.00 16.69 -1.06
N LEU A 80 -9.36 15.59 -1.49
CA LEU A 80 -10.05 14.34 -1.86
C LEU A 80 -10.53 13.52 -0.64
N GLY A 81 -10.30 14.03 0.59
CA GLY A 81 -10.80 13.40 1.81
C GLY A 81 -9.90 12.29 2.37
N ALA A 82 -8.66 12.19 1.92
CA ALA A 82 -7.71 11.24 2.51
C ALA A 82 -7.49 11.55 4.00
N ARG A 83 -7.60 10.54 4.85
CA ARG A 83 -7.47 10.64 6.31
C ARG A 83 -6.46 9.60 6.81
N GLY A 84 -5.87 9.88 7.97
CA GLY A 84 -4.87 9.00 8.57
C GLY A 84 -3.43 9.43 8.27
N LEU A 85 -2.56 9.26 9.29
CA LEU A 85 -1.17 9.72 9.21
C LEU A 85 -0.37 8.92 8.16
N MET A 86 -0.51 7.59 8.14
CA MET A 86 0.24 6.72 7.25
C MET A 86 -0.04 6.99 5.76
N PRO A 87 -1.31 7.06 5.28
CA PRO A 87 -1.61 7.42 3.90
C PRO A 87 -1.10 8.81 3.52
N LEU A 88 -1.25 9.80 4.39
CA LEU A 88 -0.77 11.16 4.11
C LEU A 88 0.75 11.22 3.97
N VAL A 89 1.50 10.55 4.85
CA VAL A 89 2.96 10.46 4.74
C VAL A 89 3.37 9.74 3.46
N ALA A 90 2.71 8.62 3.12
CA ALA A 90 2.98 7.89 1.89
C ALA A 90 2.73 8.73 0.63
N ILE A 91 1.60 9.46 0.57
CA ILE A 91 1.26 10.33 -0.56
C ILE A 91 2.26 11.49 -0.67
N GLY A 92 2.64 12.11 0.45
CA GLY A 92 3.64 13.17 0.47
C GLY A 92 5.01 12.71 -0.04
N LEU A 93 5.48 11.55 0.43
CA LEU A 93 6.73 10.95 -0.03
C LEU A 93 6.67 10.52 -1.50
N ALA A 94 5.55 9.94 -1.92
CA ALA A 94 5.32 9.56 -3.32
C ALA A 94 5.31 10.79 -4.24
N GLY A 95 4.65 11.87 -3.83
CA GLY A 95 4.66 13.15 -4.54
C GLY A 95 6.06 13.75 -4.65
N PHE A 96 6.84 13.69 -3.56
CA PHE A 96 8.23 14.14 -3.54
C PHE A 96 9.10 13.30 -4.49
N ALA A 97 9.04 11.97 -4.39
CA ALA A 97 9.79 11.05 -5.24
C ALA A 97 9.41 11.18 -6.72
N GLY A 98 8.09 11.26 -7.00
CA GLY A 98 7.56 11.48 -8.34
C GLY A 98 8.04 12.80 -8.95
N GLY A 99 7.99 13.89 -8.18
CA GLY A 99 8.50 15.19 -8.60
C GLY A 99 9.99 15.18 -8.91
N THR A 100 10.78 14.43 -8.12
CA THR A 100 12.21 14.24 -8.38
C THR A 100 12.43 13.51 -9.71
N ALA A 101 11.73 12.40 -9.92
CA ALA A 101 11.83 11.59 -11.13
C ALA A 101 11.40 12.39 -12.38
N VAL A 102 10.25 13.04 -12.31
CA VAL A 102 9.72 13.86 -13.40
C VAL A 102 10.68 15.00 -13.76
N ARG A 103 11.20 15.73 -12.75
CA ARG A 103 12.19 16.77 -12.98
C ARG A 103 13.43 16.24 -13.71
N HIS A 104 13.93 15.08 -13.29
CA HIS A 104 15.09 14.45 -13.92
C HIS A 104 14.80 14.10 -15.39
N LEU A 105 13.66 13.50 -15.67
CA LEU A 105 13.22 13.14 -17.02
C LEU A 105 13.04 14.39 -17.92
N ILE A 106 12.43 15.46 -17.40
CA ILE A 106 12.29 16.73 -18.13
C ILE A 106 13.65 17.29 -18.49
N LEU A 107 14.62 17.30 -17.58
CA LEU A 107 15.97 17.77 -17.84
C LEU A 107 16.71 16.89 -18.85
N ALA A 108 16.49 15.58 -18.83
CA ALA A 108 17.06 14.66 -19.80
C ALA A 108 16.51 14.92 -21.22
N VAL A 109 15.19 15.12 -21.33
CA VAL A 109 14.55 15.47 -22.61
C VAL A 109 15.02 16.83 -23.12
N ARG A 110 15.15 17.82 -22.27
CA ARG A 110 15.64 19.16 -22.65
C ARG A 110 17.08 19.14 -23.16
N ARG A 111 17.92 18.22 -22.67
CA ARG A 111 19.35 18.12 -23.06
C ARG A 111 19.57 17.25 -24.30
N HIS A 112 18.82 16.17 -24.44
CA HIS A 112 19.07 15.11 -25.44
C HIS A 112 17.86 14.80 -26.32
N GLY A 113 16.79 15.61 -26.26
CA GLY A 113 15.53 15.31 -26.93
C GLY A 113 14.85 14.06 -26.36
N VAL A 114 13.92 13.48 -27.10
CA VAL A 114 13.15 12.29 -26.66
C VAL A 114 14.05 11.07 -26.43
N SER A 115 15.20 10.98 -27.11
CA SER A 115 16.20 9.91 -26.89
C SER A 115 16.78 9.95 -25.49
N GLY A 116 16.74 11.10 -24.79
CA GLY A 116 17.16 11.21 -23.39
C GLY A 116 16.35 10.37 -22.42
N LEU A 117 15.13 9.96 -22.77
CA LEU A 117 14.30 9.09 -21.94
C LEU A 117 14.82 7.63 -21.91
N PHE A 118 15.51 7.20 -22.95
CA PHE A 118 16.01 5.84 -23.12
C PHE A 118 17.47 5.67 -22.68
N GLY A 119 18.09 6.74 -22.13
CA GLY A 119 19.46 6.70 -21.64
C GLY A 119 19.60 5.90 -20.34
N ARG A 120 20.82 5.40 -20.05
CA ARG A 120 21.14 4.68 -18.80
C ARG A 120 20.74 5.43 -17.52
N SER A 121 20.86 6.74 -17.52
CA SER A 121 20.50 7.60 -16.37
C SER A 121 19.00 7.76 -16.24
N SER A 122 18.25 7.77 -17.34
CA SER A 122 16.81 8.01 -17.35
C SER A 122 16.00 6.74 -17.09
N GLY A 123 16.49 5.57 -17.49
CA GLY A 123 15.82 4.30 -17.28
C GLY A 123 15.52 4.03 -15.80
N GLY A 124 16.47 4.32 -14.91
CA GLY A 124 16.26 4.22 -13.46
C GLY A 124 15.15 5.14 -12.96
N MET A 125 15.04 6.37 -13.50
CA MET A 125 14.00 7.32 -13.11
C MET A 125 12.60 6.92 -13.61
N VAL A 126 12.51 6.26 -14.77
CA VAL A 126 11.26 5.68 -15.26
C VAL A 126 10.78 4.57 -14.32
N VAL A 127 11.70 3.69 -13.87
CA VAL A 127 11.38 2.65 -12.87
C VAL A 127 10.93 3.29 -11.54
N HIS A 128 11.62 4.34 -11.07
CA HIS A 128 11.22 5.07 -9.86
C HIS A 128 9.81 5.64 -10.00
N LEU A 129 9.47 6.20 -11.14
CA LEU A 129 8.12 6.72 -11.40
C LEU A 129 7.07 5.58 -11.38
N GLY A 130 7.38 4.43 -11.95
CA GLY A 130 6.53 3.24 -11.89
C GLY A 130 6.30 2.79 -10.43
N LEU A 131 7.35 2.73 -9.63
CA LEU A 131 7.23 2.39 -8.19
C LEU A 131 6.40 3.41 -7.41
N VAL A 132 6.54 4.71 -7.72
CA VAL A 132 5.69 5.76 -7.12
C VAL A 132 4.22 5.54 -7.45
N VAL A 133 3.89 5.21 -8.71
CA VAL A 133 2.51 4.91 -9.11
C VAL A 133 1.96 3.70 -8.35
N VAL A 134 2.74 2.64 -8.22
CA VAL A 134 2.37 1.45 -7.45
C VAL A 134 2.16 1.79 -5.98
N ALA A 135 3.08 2.55 -5.36
CA ALA A 135 2.96 2.98 -3.97
C ALA A 135 1.70 3.83 -3.73
N LEU A 136 1.39 4.75 -4.65
CA LEU A 136 0.15 5.54 -4.61
C LEU A 136 -1.09 4.66 -4.74
N ALA A 137 -1.10 3.70 -5.68
CA ALA A 137 -2.22 2.79 -5.88
C ALA A 137 -2.49 1.96 -4.61
N PHE A 138 -1.46 1.39 -4.00
CA PHE A 138 -1.58 0.68 -2.73
C PHE A 138 -2.09 1.60 -1.60
N THR A 139 -1.53 2.80 -1.48
CA THR A 139 -1.91 3.74 -0.43
C THR A 139 -3.37 4.18 -0.58
N VAL A 140 -3.81 4.49 -1.79
CA VAL A 140 -5.20 4.87 -2.07
C VAL A 140 -6.13 3.69 -1.82
N SER A 141 -5.78 2.50 -2.32
CA SER A 141 -6.58 1.28 -2.09
C SER A 141 -6.75 0.99 -0.60
N SER A 142 -5.66 1.03 0.18
CA SER A 142 -5.73 0.84 1.64
C SER A 142 -6.50 1.94 2.36
N ALA A 143 -6.37 3.20 1.92
CA ALA A 143 -7.03 4.33 2.58
C ALA A 143 -8.56 4.32 2.43
N TYR A 144 -9.06 3.71 1.35
CA TYR A 144 -10.50 3.61 1.06
C TYR A 144 -11.05 2.19 1.30
N ALA A 145 -10.22 1.22 1.65
CA ALA A 145 -10.67 -0.10 2.05
C ALA A 145 -11.25 -0.07 3.47
N SER A 146 -12.48 -0.56 3.61
CA SER A 146 -13.10 -0.79 4.92
C SER A 146 -13.00 -2.27 5.24
N ASN A 147 -12.08 -2.63 6.12
CA ASN A 147 -11.88 -4.00 6.57
C ASN A 147 -12.35 -4.14 8.01
N GLY A 148 -13.14 -5.17 8.30
CA GLY A 148 -13.56 -5.52 9.64
C GLY A 148 -13.42 -7.02 9.85
N GLN A 149 -12.93 -7.43 11.02
CA GLN A 149 -12.96 -8.84 11.44
C GLN A 149 -13.93 -8.95 12.61
N PHE A 150 -14.99 -9.73 12.40
CA PHE A 150 -16.03 -9.92 13.39
C PHE A 150 -16.18 -11.41 13.69
N THR A 151 -16.32 -11.76 14.97
CA THR A 151 -16.78 -13.09 15.36
C THR A 151 -18.28 -13.00 15.51
N MET A 152 -19.00 -13.70 14.64
CA MET A 152 -20.46 -13.63 14.58
C MET A 152 -21.06 -14.98 14.88
N SER A 153 -22.15 -14.98 15.65
CA SER A 153 -23.05 -16.12 15.83
C SER A 153 -24.20 -16.01 14.82
N GLU A 154 -24.87 -17.12 14.54
CA GLU A 154 -26.02 -17.13 13.63
C GLU A 154 -27.11 -16.14 14.10
N GLY A 155 -27.50 -15.25 13.20
CA GLY A 155 -28.42 -14.15 13.46
C GLY A 155 -27.77 -12.84 13.91
N ASP A 156 -26.45 -12.82 14.17
CA ASP A 156 -25.76 -11.59 14.54
C ASP A 156 -25.69 -10.61 13.36
N THR A 157 -25.82 -9.33 13.68
CA THR A 157 -25.80 -8.24 12.71
C THR A 157 -24.69 -7.24 13.06
N VAL A 158 -23.91 -6.85 12.06
CA VAL A 158 -22.81 -5.87 12.18
C VAL A 158 -22.91 -4.84 11.07
N GLU A 159 -22.61 -3.60 11.37
CA GLU A 159 -22.52 -2.51 10.39
C GLU A 159 -21.07 -2.34 9.93
N LEU A 160 -20.85 -2.41 8.61
CA LEU A 160 -19.55 -2.16 7.99
C LEU A 160 -19.70 -1.29 6.75
N ALA A 161 -19.00 -0.17 6.72
CA ALA A 161 -18.99 0.78 5.59
C ALA A 161 -20.38 1.31 5.19
N GLY A 162 -21.34 1.36 6.13
CA GLY A 162 -22.70 1.81 5.88
C GLY A 162 -23.63 0.71 5.35
N HIS A 163 -23.16 -0.54 5.29
CA HIS A 163 -23.95 -1.72 4.97
C HIS A 163 -24.18 -2.56 6.21
N THR A 164 -25.36 -3.14 6.31
CA THR A 164 -25.75 -4.04 7.39
C THR A 164 -25.46 -5.47 6.96
N LEU A 165 -24.54 -6.15 7.68
CA LEU A 165 -24.19 -7.55 7.44
C LEU A 165 -24.85 -8.42 8.52
N THR A 166 -25.65 -9.38 8.11
CA THR A 166 -26.24 -10.39 9.01
C THR A 166 -25.74 -11.77 8.65
N TYR A 167 -25.19 -12.48 9.62
CA TYR A 167 -24.75 -13.86 9.41
C TYR A 167 -25.96 -14.79 9.56
N GLU A 168 -26.35 -15.49 8.49
CA GLU A 168 -27.53 -16.39 8.46
C GLU A 168 -27.20 -17.86 8.78
N GLY A 169 -25.92 -18.16 8.99
CA GLY A 169 -25.50 -19.52 9.32
C GLY A 169 -24.78 -20.23 8.17
N VAL A 170 -24.64 -21.55 8.29
CA VAL A 170 -23.97 -22.41 7.32
C VAL A 170 -24.99 -23.15 6.48
N VAL A 171 -24.93 -22.97 5.17
CA VAL A 171 -25.74 -23.75 4.21
C VAL A 171 -24.92 -24.95 3.78
N GLN A 172 -25.48 -26.13 3.99
CA GLN A 172 -24.89 -27.41 3.54
C GLN A 172 -25.53 -27.82 2.20
N ARG A 173 -24.68 -28.10 1.21
CA ARG A 173 -25.09 -28.64 -0.09
C ARG A 173 -24.43 -29.98 -0.34
N ASP A 174 -25.23 -30.95 -0.76
CA ASP A 174 -24.78 -32.26 -1.21
C ASP A 174 -24.35 -32.17 -2.68
N LEU A 175 -23.06 -32.29 -2.95
CA LEU A 175 -22.48 -32.39 -4.27
C LEU A 175 -22.06 -33.82 -4.61
N PRO A 176 -21.98 -34.20 -5.89
CA PRO A 176 -21.51 -35.54 -6.29
C PRO A 176 -20.10 -35.91 -5.79
N GLN A 177 -19.32 -34.90 -5.37
CA GLN A 177 -17.93 -35.00 -4.92
C GLN A 177 -17.78 -34.90 -3.40
N GLY A 178 -18.86 -34.66 -2.64
CA GLY A 178 -18.85 -34.49 -1.18
C GLY A 178 -19.77 -33.39 -0.68
N LEU A 179 -19.72 -33.15 0.62
CA LEU A 179 -20.49 -32.07 1.28
C LEU A 179 -19.78 -30.74 1.12
N GLU A 180 -20.47 -29.74 0.59
CA GLU A 180 -20.03 -28.34 0.55
C GLU A 180 -20.70 -27.57 1.67
N TYR A 181 -19.91 -26.86 2.49
CA TYR A 181 -20.38 -25.97 3.53
C TYR A 181 -20.10 -24.53 3.08
N THR A 182 -21.15 -23.74 2.89
CA THR A 182 -21.06 -22.34 2.49
C THR A 182 -21.66 -21.47 3.58
N MET A 183 -20.98 -20.37 3.93
CA MET A 183 -21.55 -19.39 4.85
C MET A 183 -22.54 -18.51 4.11
N ALA A 184 -23.75 -18.36 4.64
CA ALA A 184 -24.72 -17.42 4.14
C ALA A 184 -24.60 -16.09 4.90
N VAL A 185 -24.34 -15.00 4.17
CA VAL A 185 -24.25 -13.65 4.72
C VAL A 185 -25.21 -12.75 3.95
N ARG A 186 -26.13 -12.13 4.66
CA ARG A 186 -27.01 -11.11 4.11
C ARG A 186 -26.33 -9.76 4.20
N ILE A 187 -26.24 -9.06 3.09
CA ILE A 187 -25.78 -7.68 3.01
C ILE A 187 -26.97 -6.83 2.61
N ASP A 188 -27.44 -5.98 3.52
CA ASP A 188 -28.69 -5.24 3.41
C ASP A 188 -29.87 -6.20 3.09
N ASP A 189 -30.39 -6.17 1.85
CA ASP A 189 -31.50 -7.00 1.40
C ASP A 189 -31.09 -8.19 0.52
N GLN A 190 -29.78 -8.42 0.30
CA GLN A 190 -29.29 -9.48 -0.58
C GLN A 190 -28.49 -10.53 0.18
N VAL A 191 -28.81 -11.81 -0.05
CA VAL A 191 -28.08 -12.93 0.54
C VAL A 191 -26.95 -13.34 -0.39
N TYR A 192 -25.73 -13.39 0.14
CA TYR A 192 -24.52 -13.82 -0.54
C TYR A 192 -24.03 -15.13 0.07
N GLU A 193 -23.71 -16.08 -0.78
CA GLU A 193 -23.07 -17.35 -0.42
C GLU A 193 -21.68 -17.37 -1.05
N PRO A 194 -20.66 -16.80 -0.39
CA PRO A 194 -19.29 -16.81 -0.92
C PRO A 194 -18.79 -18.24 -1.02
N LYS A 195 -18.23 -18.60 -2.17
CA LYS A 195 -17.63 -19.92 -2.43
C LYS A 195 -16.19 -19.97 -1.95
#